data_42068b72f1aa1a00042f37c878c3fb39
#
_entry.id   42068b72f1aa1a00042f37c878c3fb39
#
_cell.length_a   1.000
_cell.length_b   1.000
_cell.length_c   1.000
_cell.angle_alpha   90.00
_cell.angle_beta   90.00
_cell.angle_gamma   90.00
#
_symmetry.space_group_name_H-M   'P 1'
#
loop_
_entity.id
_entity.type
_entity.pdbx_description
1 polymer ?
#
loop_
_entity_poly.entity_id
_entity_poly.type
_entity_poly.pdbx_seq_one_letter_code
_entity_poly.pdbx_strand_id
1 'polypeptide(L)'
;MWYLVLSRPVVAREQMMGSLDDHLTWMRSQHEASNVLFSGPTADHSMGIYVIRAMSRDEAQTVADSDPFHSLGFRNYEMLDWEVHQVKGAGPFSSGQMPFRRETAGGAST
;
A
#
# COMPACT_ATOMS: atom_id res chain seq x y z
N MET A 1 6.57 7.00 7.68
CA MET A 1 5.20 7.49 7.47
C MET A 1 4.42 6.48 6.66
N TRP A 2 3.12 6.53 6.73
CA TRP A 2 2.27 5.63 5.97
C TRP A 2 1.65 6.39 4.81
N TYR A 3 1.34 5.66 3.76
CA TYR A 3 0.81 6.25 2.53
C TYR A 3 -0.39 5.43 2.10
N LEU A 4 -1.54 6.09 1.99
CA LEU A 4 -2.78 5.44 1.61
C LEU A 4 -2.94 5.55 0.10
N VAL A 5 -3.06 4.42 -0.57
CA VAL A 5 -3.23 4.36 -2.02
C VAL A 5 -4.67 4.05 -2.35
N LEU A 6 -5.26 4.91 -3.17
CA LEU A 6 -6.60 4.73 -3.71
C LEU A 6 -6.44 4.45 -5.20
N SER A 7 -6.65 3.21 -5.60
CA SER A 7 -6.34 2.73 -6.94
C SER A 7 -7.63 2.48 -7.71
N ARG A 8 -7.84 3.23 -8.80
CA ARG A 8 -9.09 3.21 -9.55
C ARG A 8 -8.88 2.74 -10.97
N PRO A 9 -9.75 1.86 -11.50
CA PRO A 9 -9.62 1.39 -12.87
C PRO A 9 -9.90 2.53 -13.86
N VAL A 10 -9.17 2.52 -14.97
CA VAL A 10 -9.38 3.42 -16.08
C VAL A 10 -9.67 2.65 -17.37
N VAL A 11 -9.82 1.33 -17.26
CA VAL A 11 -10.18 0.45 -18.38
C VAL A 11 -11.29 -0.48 -17.92
N ALA A 12 -11.90 -1.20 -18.86
CA ALA A 12 -12.93 -2.18 -18.54
C ALA A 12 -12.33 -3.34 -17.73
N ARG A 13 -13.15 -3.93 -16.85
CA ARG A 13 -12.71 -5.03 -16.00
C ARG A 13 -12.10 -6.18 -16.78
N GLU A 14 -12.67 -6.54 -17.91
CA GLU A 14 -12.19 -7.64 -18.73
C GLU A 14 -10.75 -7.43 -19.17
N GLN A 15 -10.39 -6.18 -19.41
CA GLN A 15 -9.06 -5.84 -19.86
C GLN A 15 -8.02 -6.04 -18.75
N MET A 16 -8.43 -5.90 -17.49
CA MET A 16 -7.55 -6.07 -16.35
C MET A 16 -7.41 -7.52 -15.91
N MET A 17 -8.42 -8.34 -16.15
CA MET A 17 -8.48 -9.68 -15.55
C MET A 17 -7.35 -10.58 -16.01
N GLY A 18 -6.79 -10.37 -17.20
CA GLY A 18 -5.64 -11.14 -17.66
C GLY A 18 -4.38 -10.90 -16.82
N SER A 19 -4.32 -9.80 -16.09
CA SER A 19 -3.19 -9.46 -15.24
C SER A 19 -3.50 -9.59 -13.74
N LEU A 20 -4.64 -10.18 -13.40
CA LEU A 20 -5.05 -10.31 -12.00
C LEU A 20 -4.06 -11.15 -11.21
N ASP A 21 -3.62 -12.28 -11.76
CA ASP A 21 -2.69 -13.17 -11.05
C ASP A 21 -1.36 -12.46 -10.79
N ASP A 22 -0.87 -11.69 -11.74
CA ASP A 22 0.36 -10.92 -11.55
C ASP A 22 0.20 -9.88 -10.45
N HIS A 23 -0.94 -9.18 -10.43
CA HIS A 23 -1.25 -8.21 -9.38
C HIS A 23 -1.32 -8.88 -7.99
N LEU A 24 -1.99 -10.03 -7.90
CA LEU A 24 -2.12 -10.73 -6.62
C LEU A 24 -0.77 -11.27 -6.13
N THR A 25 0.07 -11.75 -7.04
CA THR A 25 1.42 -12.19 -6.71
C THR A 25 2.27 -11.02 -6.22
N TRP A 26 2.18 -9.88 -6.91
CA TRP A 26 2.86 -8.66 -6.49
C TRP A 26 2.40 -8.23 -5.10
N MET A 27 1.09 -8.21 -4.87
CA MET A 27 0.55 -7.78 -3.58
C MET A 27 1.03 -8.69 -2.45
N ARG A 28 1.03 -10.00 -2.68
CA ARG A 28 1.54 -10.94 -1.68
C ARG A 28 3.00 -10.66 -1.35
N SER A 29 3.82 -10.42 -2.36
CA SER A 29 5.24 -10.14 -2.12
C SER A 29 5.44 -8.84 -1.34
N GLN A 30 4.58 -7.83 -1.58
CA GLN A 30 4.67 -6.58 -0.84
C GLN A 30 4.24 -6.75 0.62
N HIS A 31 3.26 -7.60 0.90
CA HIS A 31 2.90 -7.94 2.27
C HIS A 31 4.03 -8.70 2.97
N GLU A 32 4.63 -9.65 2.29
CA GLU A 32 5.74 -10.42 2.86
C GLU A 32 6.95 -9.53 3.14
N ALA A 33 7.19 -8.54 2.31
CA ALA A 33 8.27 -7.60 2.52
C ALA A 33 7.93 -6.50 3.53
N SER A 34 6.73 -6.50 4.06
CA SER A 34 6.23 -5.49 4.99
C SER A 34 6.16 -4.08 4.37
N ASN A 35 6.09 -3.99 3.07
CA ASN A 35 5.88 -2.71 2.39
C ASN A 35 4.41 -2.32 2.38
N VAL A 36 3.51 -3.30 2.28
CA VAL A 36 2.07 -3.08 2.32
C VAL A 36 1.51 -3.75 3.57
N LEU A 37 0.72 -3.01 4.34
CA LEU A 37 0.19 -3.48 5.61
C LEU A 37 -1.24 -4.00 5.50
N PHE A 38 -2.07 -3.31 4.73
CA PHE A 38 -3.47 -3.67 4.53
C PHE A 38 -3.80 -3.45 3.05
N SER A 39 -4.59 -4.31 2.48
CA SER A 39 -5.02 -4.17 1.09
C SER A 39 -6.36 -4.86 0.87
N GLY A 40 -7.13 -4.35 -0.06
CA GLY A 40 -8.38 -4.96 -0.47
C GLY A 40 -9.23 -4.02 -1.31
N PRO A 41 -10.22 -4.57 -2.00
CA PRO A 41 -11.15 -3.75 -2.76
C PRO A 41 -12.19 -3.11 -1.84
N THR A 42 -12.81 -2.04 -2.31
CA THR A 42 -14.02 -1.53 -1.67
C THR A 42 -15.14 -2.56 -1.82
N ALA A 43 -16.17 -2.43 -0.97
CA ALA A 43 -17.27 -3.40 -0.98
C ALA A 43 -17.98 -3.49 -2.33
N ASP A 44 -18.05 -2.37 -3.06
CA ASP A 44 -18.66 -2.33 -4.39
C ASP A 44 -17.66 -2.67 -5.51
N HIS A 45 -16.43 -3.00 -5.15
CA HIS A 45 -15.36 -3.32 -6.10
C HIS A 45 -15.01 -2.21 -7.08
N SER A 46 -15.34 -0.94 -6.74
CA SER A 46 -15.05 0.19 -7.62
C SER A 46 -13.60 0.65 -7.55
N MET A 47 -12.88 0.30 -6.49
CA MET A 47 -11.46 0.63 -6.39
C MET A 47 -10.76 -0.32 -5.42
N GLY A 48 -9.45 -0.33 -5.49
CA GLY A 48 -8.60 -1.00 -4.51
C GLY A 48 -7.99 0.02 -3.56
N ILE A 49 -7.78 -0.38 -2.31
CA ILE A 49 -7.17 0.48 -1.31
C ILE A 49 -6.05 -0.31 -0.65
N TYR A 50 -4.89 0.31 -0.49
CA TYR A 50 -3.85 -0.30 0.33
C TYR A 50 -2.97 0.75 1.00
N VAL A 51 -2.31 0.32 2.07
CA VAL A 51 -1.46 1.19 2.87
C VAL A 51 -0.02 0.74 2.70
N ILE A 52 0.82 1.65 2.24
CA ILE A 52 2.26 1.42 2.08
C ILE A 52 2.98 2.03 3.28
N ARG A 53 3.91 1.28 3.83
CA ARG A 53 4.81 1.79 4.85
C ARG A 53 6.16 2.05 4.19
N ALA A 54 6.63 3.27 4.25
CA ALA A 54 7.88 3.66 3.58
C ALA A 54 8.58 4.77 4.33
N MET A 55 9.84 4.97 4.03
CA MET A 55 10.65 6.02 4.64
C MET A 55 10.38 7.38 4.01
N SER A 56 9.90 7.41 2.79
CA SER A 56 9.62 8.64 2.08
C SER A 56 8.48 8.44 1.09
N ARG A 57 7.91 9.56 0.64
CA ARG A 57 6.89 9.52 -0.41
C ARG A 57 7.45 8.94 -1.71
N ASP A 58 8.69 9.26 -2.04
CA ASP A 58 9.30 8.73 -3.26
C ASP A 58 9.43 7.21 -3.19
N GLU A 59 9.82 6.67 -2.04
CA GLU A 59 9.89 5.22 -1.86
C GLU A 59 8.50 4.61 -1.99
N ALA A 60 7.49 5.20 -1.37
CA ALA A 60 6.12 4.71 -1.45
C ALA A 60 5.60 4.74 -2.89
N GLN A 61 5.94 5.79 -3.63
CA GLN A 61 5.53 5.91 -5.03
C GLN A 61 6.18 4.84 -5.89
N THR A 62 7.45 4.53 -5.63
CA THR A 62 8.12 3.44 -6.32
C THR A 62 7.41 2.11 -6.09
N VAL A 63 6.97 1.86 -4.87
CA VAL A 63 6.20 0.65 -4.56
C VAL A 63 4.88 0.65 -5.33
N ALA A 64 4.12 1.73 -5.26
CA ALA A 64 2.83 1.81 -5.95
C ALA A 64 2.97 1.66 -7.47
N ASP A 65 4.01 2.26 -8.05
CA ASP A 65 4.24 2.20 -9.48
C ASP A 65 4.61 0.78 -9.94
N SER A 66 5.10 -0.05 -9.07
CA SER A 66 5.47 -1.42 -9.41
C SER A 66 4.27 -2.37 -9.44
N ASP A 67 3.10 -1.95 -8.99
CA ASP A 67 1.88 -2.75 -9.12
C ASP A 67 1.57 -2.95 -10.60
N PRO A 68 1.45 -4.20 -11.08
CA PRO A 68 1.16 -4.45 -12.50
C PRO A 68 -0.06 -3.72 -13.04
N PHE A 69 -1.09 -3.51 -12.21
CA PHE A 69 -2.25 -2.73 -12.67
C PHE A 69 -1.89 -1.27 -12.94
N HIS A 70 -0.91 -0.73 -12.23
CA HIS A 70 -0.45 0.63 -12.47
C HIS A 70 0.58 0.68 -13.59
N SER A 71 1.53 -0.23 -13.60
CA SER A 71 2.59 -0.22 -14.62
C SER A 71 2.06 -0.51 -16.02
N LEU A 72 0.97 -1.27 -16.12
CA LEU A 72 0.32 -1.55 -17.40
C LEU A 72 -0.72 -0.49 -17.79
N GLY A 73 -0.94 0.51 -16.95
CA GLY A 73 -1.88 1.58 -17.26
C GLY A 73 -3.35 1.21 -17.10
N PHE A 74 -3.67 0.12 -16.41
CA PHE A 74 -5.05 -0.30 -16.20
C PHE A 74 -5.74 0.43 -15.06
N ARG A 75 -4.96 0.99 -14.13
CA ARG A 75 -5.46 1.79 -13.02
C ARG A 75 -4.58 3.01 -12.82
N ASN A 76 -5.20 4.08 -12.37
CA ASN A 76 -4.50 5.23 -11.82
C ASN A 76 -4.65 5.20 -10.31
N TYR A 77 -3.75 5.86 -9.60
CA TYR A 77 -3.88 5.93 -8.16
C TYR A 77 -3.65 7.34 -7.64
N GLU A 78 -4.26 7.59 -6.51
CA GLU A 78 -4.03 8.76 -5.69
C GLU A 78 -3.33 8.26 -4.42
N MET A 79 -2.37 9.00 -3.92
CA MET A 79 -1.65 8.59 -2.71
C MET A 79 -1.68 9.73 -1.70
N LEU A 80 -2.16 9.42 -0.50
CA LEU A 80 -2.27 10.37 0.59
C LEU A 80 -1.20 10.05 1.63
N ASP A 81 -0.44 11.06 2.03
CA ASP A 81 0.48 10.94 3.16
C ASP A 81 -0.39 10.86 4.41
N TRP A 82 -0.22 9.80 5.18
CA TRP A 82 -1.10 9.53 6.31
C TRP A 82 -0.29 9.48 7.60
N GLU A 83 -0.53 10.45 8.46
CA GLU A 83 0.12 10.49 9.75
C GLU A 83 -0.77 9.75 10.74
N VAL A 84 -0.58 8.46 10.87
CA VAL A 84 -1.39 7.61 11.73
C VAL A 84 -0.96 7.82 13.17
N HIS A 85 -1.91 8.16 14.03
CA HIS A 85 -1.61 8.46 15.43
C HIS A 85 -2.08 7.40 16.41
N GLN A 86 -3.00 6.55 16.03
CA GLN A 86 -3.51 5.51 16.92
C GLN A 86 -3.86 4.26 16.16
N VAL A 87 -3.48 3.13 16.71
CA VAL A 87 -3.87 1.81 16.21
C VAL A 87 -4.32 1.02 17.43
N LYS A 88 -5.43 0.30 17.31
CA LYS A 88 -5.94 -0.49 18.41
C LYS A 88 -4.89 -1.46 18.91
N GLY A 89 -4.61 -1.40 20.19
CA GLY A 89 -3.59 -2.26 20.81
C GLY A 89 -2.17 -1.74 20.69
N ALA A 90 -1.93 -0.70 19.91
CA ALA A 90 -0.57 -0.18 19.71
C ALA A 90 -0.48 1.34 19.86
N GLY A 91 -1.57 2.05 19.80
CA GLY A 91 -1.55 3.51 19.87
C GLY A 91 -1.87 4.03 21.24
N PRO A 92 -1.70 5.36 21.48
CA PRO A 92 -1.27 6.35 20.50
C PRO A 92 0.24 6.27 20.24
N PHE A 93 0.64 6.84 19.13
CA PHE A 93 2.06 6.94 18.79
C PHE A 93 2.27 8.10 17.84
N SER A 94 3.50 8.61 17.75
CA SER A 94 3.84 9.65 16.78
C SER A 94 4.18 9.01 15.45
N SER A 95 4.18 9.81 14.39
CA SER A 95 4.54 9.30 13.07
C SER A 95 5.95 8.73 13.02
N GLY A 96 6.83 9.15 13.92
CA GLY A 96 8.17 8.59 14.01
C GLY A 96 8.24 7.27 14.74
N GLN A 97 7.15 6.86 15.39
CA GLN A 97 7.10 5.63 16.16
C GLN A 97 6.13 4.66 15.53
N MET A 98 6.15 4.52 14.22
CA MET A 98 5.17 3.72 13.51
C MET A 98 5.20 2.27 13.96
N PRO A 99 4.05 1.69 14.34
CA PRO A 99 3.99 0.26 14.60
C PRO A 99 4.19 -0.49 13.28
N PHE A 100 4.59 -1.73 13.35
CA PHE A 100 4.82 -2.59 12.20
C PHE A 100 5.91 -2.06 11.27
N ARG A 101 6.66 -1.03 11.65
CA ARG A 101 7.74 -0.58 10.78
C ARG A 101 8.80 -1.68 10.73
N ARG A 102 9.47 -1.79 9.60
CA ARG A 102 10.54 -2.74 9.49
C ARG A 102 11.59 -2.45 10.53
N GLU A 103 11.94 -3.46 11.28
CA GLU A 103 12.90 -3.28 12.32
C GLU A 103 14.27 -3.19 11.74
N THR A 104 15.02 -2.25 12.16
CA THR A 104 16.43 -2.22 11.89
C THR A 104 17.14 -2.46 13.19
N ALA A 105 18.39 -2.74 13.12
CA ALA A 105 19.14 -2.98 14.31
C ALA A 105 18.93 -1.83 15.28
N GLY A 106 18.47 -2.12 16.44
CA GLY A 106 18.26 -1.12 17.45
C GLY A 106 17.04 -0.31 17.30
N GLY A 107 16.22 -0.62 16.40
CA GLY A 107 15.16 0.24 16.15
C GLY A 107 14.15 0.38 17.12
N ALA A 108 14.10 -0.11 18.05
CA ALA A 108 13.18 0.00 18.83
C ALA A 108 12.61 1.14 19.17
N SER A 109 12.35 1.69 19.06
CA SER A 109 11.82 2.67 19.41
C SER A 109 10.76 2.62 20.07
N THR A 110 10.45 2.39 20.60
CA THR A 110 9.43 2.33 21.31
C THR A 110 8.80 3.10 21.75
#